data_be63666bd13c9e155417a77c8a130acc
#
_entry.id   be63666bd13c9e155417a77c8a130acc
#
_cell.length_a   1.000
_cell.length_b   1.000
_cell.length_c   1.000
_cell.angle_alpha   90.00
_cell.angle_beta   90.00
_cell.angle_gamma   90.00
#
_symmetry.space_group_name_H-M   'P 1'
#
loop_
_entity.id
_entity.type
_entity.pdbx_description
1 polymer ?
#
loop_
_entity_poly.entity_id
_entity_poly.type
_entity_poly.pdbx_seq_one_letter_code
_entity_poly.pdbx_strand_id
1 'polypeptide(L)'
;VRDILLVSSLYDSFIFEEDGRLYELIRKEFQGLNLSNSPELKQVSGGTEALELAKQKNRYNLILVTLHIEDMKSTEFARKAREAGVETTIILLGYDNISLREIIDSGEINLFDNVFIWQGDFRLIIGIVKYLEDKMNVEHDVAKVGVQVIILVEDNILFYSSYLPMIYTEIMKQSQELISEGINLTHKFLRMRARPKILLCRNFEEAWKYYEKYHSCVLGIISDVDFPRNGKSDNGAGISLARMVKEREPDIPFLIQTTVEENVEAAKDLNLSFLLKDSPTLLTDLGKFLKEHFSFGDFVFRTEDGDVVGKARNLYELETELAKIPDASILYHAGRNHFSNWLKARTEFWLANALRPKKITDFQSLKELREKLIEAVRDYRISRQRGVISDFDKNTFNKSSFFARIGGGSI
;
A
#
# COMPACT_ATOMS: atom_id res chain seq x y z
N VAL A 1 9.74 7.79 -10.51
CA VAL A 1 10.46 9.04 -10.22
C VAL A 1 11.95 8.75 -10.31
N ARG A 2 12.66 9.49 -11.17
CA ARG A 2 14.12 9.30 -11.40
C ARG A 2 14.92 10.49 -10.92
N ASP A 3 14.42 11.70 -11.18
CA ASP A 3 15.13 12.95 -10.91
C ASP A 3 14.29 13.84 -10.01
N ILE A 4 14.85 14.21 -8.87
CA ILE A 4 14.22 15.05 -7.85
C ILE A 4 14.99 16.38 -7.77
N LEU A 5 14.27 17.49 -7.83
CA LEU A 5 14.78 18.80 -7.50
C LEU A 5 14.38 19.14 -6.06
N LEU A 6 15.35 19.27 -5.16
CA LEU A 6 15.15 19.76 -3.80
C LEU A 6 15.51 21.23 -3.72
N VAL A 7 14.53 22.05 -3.36
CA VAL A 7 14.69 23.49 -3.16
C VAL A 7 14.62 23.77 -1.67
N SER A 8 15.74 24.08 -1.06
CA SER A 8 15.84 24.25 0.38
C SER A 8 16.94 25.25 0.74
N SER A 9 16.69 26.15 1.70
CA SER A 9 17.73 27.05 2.20
C SER A 9 18.93 26.25 2.71
N LEU A 10 20.10 26.91 2.84
CA LEU A 10 21.29 26.27 3.43
C LEU A 10 21.01 25.77 4.85
N TYR A 11 20.20 26.51 5.63
CA TYR A 11 19.81 26.12 6.97
C TYR A 11 18.91 24.87 6.97
N ASP A 12 17.88 24.85 6.11
CA ASP A 12 17.00 23.70 5.96
C ASP A 12 17.76 22.48 5.43
N SER A 13 18.70 22.70 4.53
CA SER A 13 19.60 21.65 4.04
C SER A 13 20.37 20.98 5.17
N PHE A 14 20.86 21.78 6.11
CA PHE A 14 21.56 21.24 7.28
C PHE A 14 20.65 20.40 8.19
N ILE A 15 19.36 20.76 8.29
CA ILE A 15 18.38 19.95 9.04
C ILE A 15 18.06 18.62 8.32
N PHE A 16 18.02 18.63 6.97
CA PHE A 16 17.81 17.42 6.16
C PHE A 16 19.05 16.53 6.12
N GLU A 17 20.20 17.14 6.19
CA GLU A 17 21.50 16.47 6.11
C GLU A 17 22.14 16.39 7.50
N GLU A 18 21.73 15.45 8.33
CA GLU A 18 22.66 14.99 9.37
C GLU A 18 23.96 14.55 8.65
N ASP A 19 25.00 15.41 8.67
CA ASP A 19 26.31 15.19 8.06
C ASP A 19 26.42 15.16 6.52
N GLY A 20 25.59 15.86 5.77
CA GLY A 20 25.73 15.91 4.30
C GLY A 20 25.45 14.59 3.56
N ARG A 21 24.64 13.70 4.11
CA ARG A 21 24.49 12.30 3.64
C ARG A 21 23.10 11.93 3.16
N LEU A 22 22.16 12.87 3.04
CA LEU A 22 20.77 12.55 2.64
C LEU A 22 20.73 11.67 1.37
N TYR A 23 21.50 12.05 0.34
CA TYR A 23 21.56 11.29 -0.89
C TYR A 23 22.13 9.87 -0.67
N GLU A 24 23.19 9.75 0.14
CA GLU A 24 23.79 8.45 0.45
C GLU A 24 22.84 7.57 1.26
N LEU A 25 22.08 8.14 2.20
CA LEU A 25 21.08 7.43 3.00
C LEU A 25 19.94 6.92 2.12
N ILE A 26 19.39 7.78 1.24
CA ILE A 26 18.37 7.38 0.28
C ILE A 26 18.91 6.26 -0.63
N ARG A 27 20.10 6.41 -1.18
CA ARG A 27 20.72 5.41 -2.05
C ARG A 27 20.94 4.08 -1.34
N LYS A 28 21.46 4.12 -0.12
CA LYS A 28 21.68 2.92 0.71
C LYS A 28 20.37 2.20 1.02
N GLU A 29 19.32 2.94 1.36
CA GLU A 29 18.00 2.37 1.61
C GLU A 29 17.39 1.76 0.34
N PHE A 30 17.51 2.44 -0.81
CA PHE A 30 17.08 1.88 -2.11
C PHE A 30 17.83 0.59 -2.45
N GLN A 31 19.14 0.52 -2.15
CA GLN A 31 19.92 -0.71 -2.31
C GLN A 31 19.49 -1.79 -1.32
N GLY A 32 19.31 -1.43 -0.05
CA GLY A 32 18.82 -2.34 0.99
C GLY A 32 17.45 -2.92 0.66
N LEU A 33 16.60 -2.15 -0.01
CA LEU A 33 15.28 -2.55 -0.48
C LEU A 33 15.31 -3.18 -1.89
N ASN A 34 16.48 -3.49 -2.45
CA ASN A 34 16.66 -4.05 -3.80
C ASN A 34 15.90 -3.27 -4.90
N LEU A 35 15.76 -1.97 -4.73
CA LEU A 35 15.14 -1.10 -5.73
C LEU A 35 16.17 -0.75 -6.81
N SER A 36 15.84 -1.01 -8.07
CA SER A 36 16.77 -1.00 -9.18
C SER A 36 17.35 0.38 -9.53
N ASN A 37 16.70 1.48 -9.15
CA ASN A 37 17.13 2.82 -9.45
C ASN A 37 16.85 3.76 -8.29
N SER A 38 17.88 4.20 -7.59
CA SER A 38 17.78 5.33 -6.66
C SER A 38 17.53 6.60 -7.45
N PRO A 39 16.60 7.48 -7.02
CA PRO A 39 16.43 8.77 -7.67
C PRO A 39 17.69 9.61 -7.52
N GLU A 40 18.03 10.38 -8.55
CA GLU A 40 19.03 11.42 -8.45
C GLU A 40 18.42 12.65 -7.75
N LEU A 41 19.12 13.19 -6.77
CA LEU A 41 18.71 14.37 -6.03
C LEU A 41 19.61 15.55 -6.42
N LYS A 42 19.04 16.57 -7.07
CA LYS A 42 19.70 17.85 -7.30
C LYS A 42 19.14 18.85 -6.29
N GLN A 43 20.02 19.40 -5.48
CA GLN A 43 19.68 20.42 -4.50
C GLN A 43 20.10 21.81 -4.97
N VAL A 44 19.25 22.80 -4.67
CA VAL A 44 19.49 24.23 -4.88
C VAL A 44 18.90 25.02 -3.72
N SER A 45 19.49 26.16 -3.38
CA SER A 45 19.05 26.98 -2.25
C SER A 45 18.10 28.12 -2.64
N GLY A 46 18.19 28.60 -3.87
CA GLY A 46 17.39 29.70 -4.38
C GLY A 46 16.24 29.27 -5.29
N GLY A 47 15.09 29.93 -5.13
CA GLY A 47 13.91 29.69 -5.97
C GLY A 47 14.11 30.18 -7.42
N THR A 48 14.95 31.17 -7.66
CA THR A 48 15.26 31.67 -9.01
C THR A 48 16.01 30.58 -9.80
N GLU A 49 17.06 29.98 -9.23
CA GLU A 49 17.79 28.88 -9.86
C GLU A 49 16.86 27.68 -10.04
N ALA A 50 16.05 27.37 -9.02
CA ALA A 50 15.09 26.28 -9.07
C ALA A 50 14.08 26.46 -10.21
N LEU A 51 13.57 27.68 -10.45
CA LEU A 51 12.65 27.96 -11.56
C LEU A 51 13.29 27.71 -12.93
N GLU A 52 14.53 28.13 -13.13
CA GLU A 52 15.24 27.90 -14.39
C GLU A 52 15.47 26.39 -14.63
N LEU A 53 15.77 25.63 -13.58
CA LEU A 53 15.88 24.17 -13.67
C LEU A 53 14.53 23.50 -13.91
N ALA A 54 13.47 23.94 -13.24
CA ALA A 54 12.13 23.37 -13.35
C ALA A 54 11.50 23.58 -14.74
N LYS A 55 11.86 24.65 -15.46
CA LYS A 55 11.43 24.92 -16.85
C LYS A 55 12.00 23.94 -17.86
N GLN A 56 13.07 23.20 -17.52
CA GLN A 56 13.64 22.18 -18.40
C GLN A 56 12.68 20.99 -18.52
N LYS A 57 11.99 20.89 -19.67
CA LYS A 57 10.97 19.84 -19.90
C LYS A 57 11.52 18.44 -19.64
N ASN A 58 10.77 17.68 -18.86
CA ASN A 58 11.07 16.28 -18.52
C ASN A 58 12.41 16.05 -17.78
N ARG A 59 13.06 17.12 -17.26
CA ARG A 59 14.31 16.94 -16.50
C ARG A 59 14.03 16.40 -15.10
N TYR A 60 13.03 16.95 -14.41
CA TYR A 60 12.67 16.54 -13.07
C TYR A 60 11.26 15.94 -13.05
N ASN A 61 11.09 14.88 -12.26
CA ASN A 61 9.80 14.20 -12.08
C ASN A 61 9.10 14.62 -10.78
N LEU A 62 9.84 15.24 -9.88
CA LEU A 62 9.39 15.69 -8.59
C LEU A 62 10.19 16.92 -8.16
N ILE A 63 9.51 17.92 -7.63
CA ILE A 63 10.09 19.09 -6.98
C ILE A 63 9.68 19.04 -5.51
N LEU A 64 10.66 18.96 -4.62
CA LEU A 64 10.47 19.09 -3.18
C LEU A 64 10.90 20.50 -2.77
N VAL A 65 10.05 21.22 -2.09
CA VAL A 65 10.32 22.59 -1.65
C VAL A 65 10.15 22.67 -0.15
N THR A 66 11.14 23.22 0.55
CA THR A 66 11.00 23.51 1.99
C THR A 66 10.27 24.84 2.21
N LEU A 67 9.87 25.09 3.45
CA LEU A 67 9.22 26.35 3.82
C LEU A 67 10.09 27.55 3.52
N HIS A 68 11.40 27.44 3.76
CA HIS A 68 12.37 28.51 3.62
C HIS A 68 13.30 28.24 2.43
N ILE A 69 13.33 29.16 1.49
CA ILE A 69 14.28 29.23 0.38
C ILE A 69 14.92 30.60 0.38
N GLU A 70 16.11 30.76 -0.18
CA GLU A 70 16.95 31.95 0.12
C GLU A 70 16.42 33.26 -0.47
N ASP A 71 15.86 33.22 -1.67
CA ASP A 71 15.59 34.45 -2.48
C ASP A 71 14.09 34.76 -2.65
N MET A 72 13.20 33.86 -2.19
CA MET A 72 11.74 34.09 -2.26
C MET A 72 10.99 33.17 -1.28
N LYS A 73 9.67 33.38 -1.10
CA LYS A 73 8.81 32.45 -0.37
C LYS A 73 8.54 31.17 -1.20
N SER A 74 8.38 30.02 -0.53
CA SER A 74 8.02 28.76 -1.19
C SER A 74 6.71 28.85 -1.97
N THR A 75 5.73 29.60 -1.47
CA THR A 75 4.45 29.86 -2.15
C THR A 75 4.64 30.73 -3.41
N GLU A 76 5.52 31.69 -3.38
CA GLU A 76 5.89 32.49 -4.55
C GLU A 76 6.59 31.66 -5.62
N PHE A 77 7.50 30.77 -5.21
CA PHE A 77 8.13 29.82 -6.11
C PHE A 77 7.08 28.94 -6.81
N ALA A 78 6.19 28.33 -6.04
CA ALA A 78 5.16 27.44 -6.58
C ALA A 78 4.25 28.18 -7.57
N ARG A 79 3.84 29.41 -7.25
CA ARG A 79 3.03 30.25 -8.15
C ARG A 79 3.76 30.53 -9.45
N LYS A 80 5.00 31.06 -9.38
CA LYS A 80 5.82 31.37 -10.57
C LYS A 80 6.10 30.12 -11.42
N ALA A 81 6.30 28.95 -10.79
CA ALA A 81 6.47 27.70 -11.52
C ALA A 81 5.22 27.34 -12.32
N ARG A 82 4.03 27.46 -11.73
CA ARG A 82 2.75 27.21 -12.44
C ARG A 82 2.49 28.23 -13.54
N GLU A 83 2.76 29.50 -13.30
CA GLU A 83 2.66 30.56 -14.31
C GLU A 83 3.61 30.32 -15.49
N ALA A 84 4.78 29.74 -15.23
CA ALA A 84 5.75 29.33 -16.25
C ALA A 84 5.40 28.02 -16.98
N GLY A 85 4.26 27.38 -16.66
CA GLY A 85 3.80 26.15 -17.27
C GLY A 85 4.52 24.89 -16.79
N VAL A 86 5.11 24.91 -15.58
CA VAL A 86 5.71 23.72 -14.97
C VAL A 86 4.61 22.78 -14.49
N GLU A 87 4.48 21.64 -15.14
CA GLU A 87 3.50 20.57 -14.80
C GLU A 87 4.04 19.55 -13.80
N THR A 88 5.35 19.58 -13.51
CA THR A 88 5.99 18.70 -12.55
C THR A 88 5.33 18.84 -11.18
N THR A 89 5.13 17.69 -10.50
CA THR A 89 4.57 17.67 -9.15
C THR A 89 5.46 18.44 -8.19
N ILE A 90 4.86 19.42 -7.46
CA ILE A 90 5.52 20.24 -6.45
C ILE A 90 4.97 19.86 -5.09
N ILE A 91 5.85 19.41 -4.19
CA ILE A 91 5.52 19.02 -2.82
C ILE A 91 6.19 19.96 -1.84
N LEU A 92 5.40 20.50 -0.91
CA LEU A 92 5.90 21.30 0.20
C LEU A 92 6.31 20.39 1.35
N LEU A 93 7.50 20.60 1.90
CA LEU A 93 7.99 19.98 3.12
C LEU A 93 7.98 21.00 4.27
N GLY A 94 7.06 20.81 5.22
CA GLY A 94 7.01 21.54 6.48
C GLY A 94 7.77 20.80 7.58
N TYR A 95 7.94 21.44 8.74
CA TYR A 95 8.57 20.83 9.92
C TYR A 95 7.56 20.44 10.99
N ASP A 96 6.46 21.20 11.07
CA ASP A 96 5.35 20.95 11.99
C ASP A 96 4.06 21.63 11.49
N ASN A 97 2.96 21.38 12.16
CA ASN A 97 1.67 22.00 11.82
C ASN A 97 1.64 23.51 12.07
N ILE A 98 2.47 24.02 12.99
CA ILE A 98 2.51 25.45 13.35
C ILE A 98 3.16 26.22 12.19
N SER A 99 4.27 25.73 11.66
CA SER A 99 4.99 26.34 10.54
C SER A 99 4.17 26.36 9.25
N LEU A 100 3.25 25.42 9.07
CA LEU A 100 2.35 25.34 7.91
C LEU A 100 1.08 26.19 8.07
N ARG A 101 0.75 26.65 9.29
CA ARG A 101 -0.53 27.32 9.59
C ARG A 101 -0.78 28.55 8.71
N GLU A 102 0.22 29.43 8.53
CA GLU A 102 0.08 30.64 7.71
C GLU A 102 -0.31 30.28 6.26
N ILE A 103 0.31 29.25 5.70
CA ILE A 103 0.07 28.81 4.31
C ILE A 103 -1.31 28.12 4.20
N ILE A 104 -1.73 27.39 5.25
CA ILE A 104 -3.05 26.74 5.29
C ILE A 104 -4.14 27.81 5.40
N ASP A 105 -4.01 28.76 6.34
CA ASP A 105 -5.02 29.77 6.63
C ASP A 105 -5.19 30.76 5.46
N SER A 106 -4.11 31.04 4.72
CA SER A 106 -4.15 31.86 3.51
C SER A 106 -4.73 31.13 2.28
N GLY A 107 -4.89 29.83 2.35
CA GLY A 107 -5.29 29.00 1.21
C GLY A 107 -4.17 28.77 0.18
N GLU A 108 -2.97 29.32 0.39
CA GLU A 108 -1.83 29.15 -0.51
C GLU A 108 -1.29 27.69 -0.53
N ILE A 109 -1.73 26.86 0.42
CA ILE A 109 -1.40 25.42 0.42
C ILE A 109 -1.85 24.72 -0.88
N ASN A 110 -2.88 25.24 -1.54
CA ASN A 110 -3.39 24.71 -2.81
C ASN A 110 -2.47 24.97 -4.02
N LEU A 111 -1.39 25.76 -3.86
CA LEU A 111 -0.35 25.92 -4.87
C LEU A 111 0.53 24.66 -5.01
N PHE A 112 0.53 23.81 -4.00
CA PHE A 112 1.30 22.57 -3.95
C PHE A 112 0.38 21.38 -4.24
N ASP A 113 0.90 20.35 -4.92
CA ASP A 113 0.14 19.12 -5.20
C ASP A 113 -0.06 18.29 -3.95
N ASN A 114 0.90 18.33 -3.02
CA ASN A 114 0.83 17.72 -1.70
C ASN A 114 1.74 18.44 -0.71
N VAL A 115 1.49 18.18 0.57
CA VAL A 115 2.29 18.72 1.68
C VAL A 115 2.66 17.57 2.59
N PHE A 116 3.89 17.55 3.10
CA PHE A 116 4.37 16.58 4.07
C PHE A 116 5.12 17.26 5.21
N ILE A 117 5.17 16.63 6.36
CA ILE A 117 5.94 17.09 7.52
C ILE A 117 7.20 16.23 7.66
N TRP A 118 8.35 16.91 7.62
CA TRP A 118 9.64 16.29 7.87
C TRP A 118 9.85 16.10 9.38
N GLN A 119 10.08 14.87 9.80
CA GLN A 119 10.29 14.48 11.20
C GLN A 119 11.68 13.90 11.45
N GLY A 120 12.66 14.26 10.64
CA GLY A 120 14.02 13.73 10.75
C GLY A 120 14.22 12.35 10.13
N ASP A 121 13.23 11.80 9.42
CA ASP A 121 13.31 10.48 8.79
C ASP A 121 13.39 10.60 7.27
N PHE A 122 14.57 10.34 6.70
CA PHE A 122 14.80 10.38 5.25
C PHE A 122 13.92 9.38 4.46
N ARG A 123 13.37 8.35 5.11
CA ARG A 123 12.43 7.41 4.50
C ARG A 123 11.14 8.09 4.05
N LEU A 124 10.84 9.29 4.56
CA LEU A 124 9.74 10.12 4.07
C LEU A 124 9.89 10.41 2.58
N ILE A 125 11.09 10.73 2.10
CA ILE A 125 11.35 11.00 0.67
C ILE A 125 11.06 9.75 -0.16
N ILE A 126 11.47 8.58 0.34
CA ILE A 126 11.16 7.29 -0.31
C ILE A 126 9.64 7.06 -0.34
N GLY A 127 8.97 7.32 0.78
CA GLY A 127 7.51 7.26 0.88
C GLY A 127 6.81 8.15 -0.14
N ILE A 128 7.26 9.40 -0.27
CA ILE A 128 6.73 10.36 -1.26
C ILE A 128 6.93 9.86 -2.69
N VAL A 129 8.13 9.41 -3.02
CA VAL A 129 8.44 8.84 -4.35
C VAL A 129 7.51 7.67 -4.67
N LYS A 130 7.36 6.74 -3.72
CA LYS A 130 6.51 5.56 -3.92
C LYS A 130 5.03 5.89 -3.97
N TYR A 131 4.57 6.84 -3.18
CA TYR A 131 3.21 7.36 -3.24
C TYR A 131 2.88 7.95 -4.63
N LEU A 132 3.78 8.75 -5.19
CA LEU A 132 3.60 9.31 -6.53
C LEU A 132 3.61 8.21 -7.60
N GLU A 133 4.54 7.26 -7.51
CA GLU A 133 4.58 6.12 -8.43
C GLU A 133 3.28 5.30 -8.36
N ASP A 134 2.74 5.09 -7.17
CA ASP A 134 1.48 4.35 -7.00
C ASP A 134 0.30 5.11 -7.59
N LYS A 135 0.19 6.41 -7.32
CA LYS A 135 -0.86 7.26 -7.87
C LYS A 135 -0.86 7.27 -9.41
N MET A 136 0.33 7.29 -10.03
CA MET A 136 0.49 7.29 -11.49
C MET A 136 0.22 5.94 -12.14
N ASN A 137 0.57 4.85 -11.46
CA ASN A 137 0.60 3.52 -12.08
C ASN A 137 -0.56 2.60 -11.66
N VAL A 138 -1.32 2.93 -10.60
CA VAL A 138 -2.33 2.05 -10.02
C VAL A 138 -3.34 1.56 -11.04
N GLU A 139 -3.82 2.43 -11.92
CA GLU A 139 -4.83 2.09 -12.93
C GLU A 139 -4.31 1.03 -13.91
N HIS A 140 -3.11 1.24 -14.42
CA HIS A 140 -2.45 0.30 -15.33
C HIS A 140 -2.14 -1.02 -14.62
N ASP A 141 -1.54 -0.96 -13.42
CA ASP A 141 -1.06 -2.14 -12.71
C ASP A 141 -2.22 -3.02 -12.21
N VAL A 142 -3.32 -2.40 -11.74
CA VAL A 142 -4.54 -3.13 -11.38
C VAL A 142 -5.19 -3.76 -12.61
N ALA A 143 -5.30 -3.03 -13.71
CA ALA A 143 -5.93 -3.53 -14.93
C ALA A 143 -5.15 -4.69 -15.56
N LYS A 144 -3.82 -4.57 -15.62
CA LYS A 144 -2.94 -5.56 -16.27
C LYS A 144 -2.68 -6.79 -15.41
N VAL A 145 -2.37 -6.59 -14.14
CA VAL A 145 -1.84 -7.64 -13.27
C VAL A 145 -2.81 -8.02 -12.15
N GLY A 146 -3.76 -7.14 -11.81
CA GLY A 146 -4.65 -7.32 -10.66
C GLY A 146 -3.95 -7.03 -9.33
N VAL A 147 -3.00 -6.10 -9.35
CA VAL A 147 -2.24 -5.68 -8.17
C VAL A 147 -3.19 -5.20 -7.08
N GLN A 148 -2.87 -5.54 -5.84
CA GLN A 148 -3.68 -5.14 -4.70
C GLN A 148 -3.50 -3.66 -4.37
N VAL A 149 -4.53 -3.05 -3.77
CA VAL A 149 -4.49 -1.67 -3.27
C VAL A 149 -4.79 -1.64 -1.78
N ILE A 150 -4.11 -0.75 -1.08
CA ILE A 150 -4.38 -0.36 0.30
C ILE A 150 -4.93 1.05 0.24
N ILE A 151 -6.11 1.27 0.79
CA ILE A 151 -6.70 2.60 0.92
C ILE A 151 -6.32 3.14 2.29
N LEU A 152 -5.59 4.26 2.31
CA LEU A 152 -5.21 4.99 3.53
C LEU A 152 -6.01 6.29 3.57
N VAL A 153 -6.91 6.44 4.55
CA VAL A 153 -7.72 7.64 4.72
C VAL A 153 -7.20 8.40 5.93
N GLU A 154 -6.59 9.54 5.68
CA GLU A 154 -5.99 10.39 6.71
C GLU A 154 -5.83 11.82 6.14
N ASP A 155 -6.47 12.79 6.74
CA ASP A 155 -6.39 14.20 6.33
C ASP A 155 -5.33 15.00 7.10
N ASN A 156 -4.91 14.49 8.25
CA ASN A 156 -3.87 15.13 9.06
C ASN A 156 -2.47 14.86 8.49
N ILE A 157 -1.79 15.96 8.10
CA ILE A 157 -0.48 15.93 7.46
C ILE A 157 0.57 15.20 8.31
N LEU A 158 0.55 15.40 9.64
CA LEU A 158 1.52 14.79 10.55
C LEU A 158 1.42 13.26 10.53
N PHE A 159 0.19 12.74 10.59
CA PHE A 159 -0.02 11.30 10.64
C PHE A 159 0.29 10.62 9.32
N TYR A 160 -0.22 11.10 8.18
CA TYR A 160 0.11 10.42 6.93
C TYR A 160 1.58 10.57 6.54
N SER A 161 2.27 11.65 6.97
CA SER A 161 3.72 11.78 6.78
C SER A 161 4.52 10.74 7.57
N SER A 162 4.00 10.29 8.72
CA SER A 162 4.59 9.22 9.53
C SER A 162 4.23 7.83 9.02
N TYR A 163 2.98 7.64 8.57
CA TYR A 163 2.48 6.33 8.15
C TYR A 163 3.08 5.85 6.84
N LEU A 164 3.16 6.73 5.83
CA LEU A 164 3.63 6.34 4.50
C LEU A 164 5.02 5.71 4.51
N PRO A 165 6.05 6.30 5.15
CA PRO A 165 7.38 5.68 5.22
C PRO A 165 7.35 4.30 5.85
N MET A 166 6.57 4.14 6.93
CA MET A 166 6.47 2.89 7.66
C MET A 166 5.74 1.82 6.83
N ILE A 167 4.57 2.15 6.25
CA ILE A 167 3.79 1.20 5.46
C ILE A 167 4.59 0.76 4.22
N TYR A 168 5.26 1.70 3.52
CA TYR A 168 6.10 1.36 2.37
C TYR A 168 7.29 0.49 2.77
N THR A 169 7.91 0.73 3.92
CA THR A 169 8.99 -0.11 4.44
C THR A 169 8.51 -1.55 4.64
N GLU A 170 7.35 -1.75 5.26
CA GLU A 170 6.80 -3.10 5.48
C GLU A 170 6.38 -3.78 4.16
N ILE A 171 5.73 -3.05 3.24
CA ILE A 171 5.40 -3.58 1.91
C ILE A 171 6.66 -4.02 1.15
N MET A 172 7.74 -3.24 1.24
CA MET A 172 8.98 -3.55 0.52
C MET A 172 9.72 -4.72 1.14
N LYS A 173 9.77 -4.82 2.47
CA LYS A 173 10.30 -6.01 3.15
C LYS A 173 9.56 -7.27 2.73
N GLN A 174 8.23 -7.23 2.75
CA GLN A 174 7.40 -8.33 2.27
C GLN A 174 7.70 -8.69 0.81
N SER A 175 7.84 -7.68 -0.05
CA SER A 175 8.16 -7.92 -1.45
C SER A 175 9.54 -8.58 -1.64
N GLN A 176 10.53 -8.22 -0.82
CA GLN A 176 11.86 -8.82 -0.85
C GLN A 176 11.84 -10.30 -0.42
N GLU A 177 11.13 -10.61 0.65
CA GLU A 177 10.96 -11.99 1.10
C GLU A 177 10.36 -12.85 -0.03
N LEU A 178 9.33 -12.33 -0.70
CA LEU A 178 8.71 -12.99 -1.84
C LEU A 178 9.62 -13.14 -3.06
N ILE A 179 10.52 -12.17 -3.32
CA ILE A 179 11.50 -12.24 -4.41
C ILE A 179 12.47 -13.41 -4.19
N SER A 180 12.87 -13.65 -2.95
CA SER A 180 13.77 -14.76 -2.61
C SER A 180 13.16 -16.13 -2.94
N GLU A 181 11.83 -16.25 -2.89
CA GLU A 181 11.07 -17.45 -3.25
C GLU A 181 10.83 -17.61 -4.77
N GLY A 182 11.22 -16.61 -5.58
CA GLY A 182 11.02 -16.63 -7.04
C GLY A 182 11.87 -17.69 -7.74
N ILE A 183 11.23 -18.54 -8.55
CA ILE A 183 11.87 -19.69 -9.24
C ILE A 183 12.80 -19.21 -10.37
N ASN A 184 12.45 -18.12 -11.06
CA ASN A 184 13.21 -17.57 -12.16
C ASN A 184 13.24 -16.03 -12.14
N LEU A 185 14.08 -15.44 -13.00
CA LEU A 185 14.30 -13.99 -13.06
C LEU A 185 13.02 -13.22 -13.41
N THR A 186 12.22 -13.72 -14.35
CA THR A 186 10.95 -13.11 -14.77
C THR A 186 9.97 -13.07 -13.60
N HIS A 187 9.88 -14.13 -12.83
CA HIS A 187 9.06 -14.22 -11.62
C HIS A 187 9.50 -13.21 -10.55
N LYS A 188 10.83 -13.05 -10.38
CA LYS A 188 11.38 -12.04 -9.46
C LYS A 188 11.01 -10.62 -9.86
N PHE A 189 11.15 -10.28 -11.14
CA PHE A 189 10.78 -8.96 -11.65
C PHE A 189 9.27 -8.67 -11.53
N LEU A 190 8.42 -9.67 -11.76
CA LEU A 190 6.97 -9.52 -11.60
C LEU A 190 6.60 -9.25 -10.15
N ARG A 191 7.18 -9.98 -9.20
CA ARG A 191 6.94 -9.76 -7.77
C ARG A 191 7.37 -8.38 -7.30
N MET A 192 8.49 -7.86 -7.82
CA MET A 192 8.91 -6.48 -7.53
C MET A 192 7.89 -5.43 -7.98
N ARG A 193 7.24 -5.64 -9.13
CA ARG A 193 6.25 -4.71 -9.70
C ARG A 193 4.86 -4.89 -9.12
N ALA A 194 4.54 -6.08 -8.67
CA ALA A 194 3.21 -6.48 -8.21
C ALA A 194 2.97 -6.19 -6.70
N ARG A 195 3.81 -5.38 -6.05
CA ARG A 195 3.59 -4.95 -4.67
C ARG A 195 2.25 -4.20 -4.53
N PRO A 196 1.58 -4.29 -3.39
CA PRO A 196 0.39 -3.48 -3.12
C PRO A 196 0.66 -1.99 -3.31
N LYS A 197 -0.32 -1.27 -3.86
CA LYS A 197 -0.30 0.18 -4.06
C LYS A 197 -1.00 0.87 -2.90
N ILE A 198 -0.46 2.00 -2.44
CA ILE A 198 -1.11 2.82 -1.42
C ILE A 198 -1.84 3.97 -2.10
N LEU A 199 -3.13 4.10 -1.79
CA LEU A 199 -3.98 5.19 -2.21
C LEU A 199 -4.32 6.06 -0.99
N LEU A 200 -3.58 7.16 -0.82
CA LEU A 200 -3.84 8.15 0.22
C LEU A 200 -5.06 9.00 -0.18
N CYS A 201 -6.04 9.05 0.70
CA CYS A 201 -7.27 9.81 0.59
C CYS A 201 -7.36 10.80 1.76
N ARG A 202 -7.85 12.01 1.50
CA ARG A 202 -7.99 13.05 2.53
C ARG A 202 -9.44 13.39 2.84
N ASN A 203 -10.38 12.72 2.18
CA ASN A 203 -11.82 12.88 2.39
C ASN A 203 -12.58 11.61 2.01
N PHE A 204 -13.86 11.60 2.38
CA PHE A 204 -14.75 10.46 2.16
C PHE A 204 -14.93 10.13 0.68
N GLU A 205 -15.11 11.15 -0.15
CA GLU A 205 -15.41 11.01 -1.58
C GLU A 205 -14.25 10.36 -2.32
N GLU A 206 -13.00 10.73 -1.99
CA GLU A 206 -11.80 10.09 -2.56
C GLU A 206 -11.71 8.63 -2.14
N ALA A 207 -11.91 8.33 -0.85
CA ALA A 207 -11.84 6.99 -0.32
C ALA A 207 -12.90 6.09 -0.96
N TRP A 208 -14.14 6.55 -1.02
CA TRP A 208 -15.24 5.82 -1.62
C TRP A 208 -15.06 5.60 -3.12
N LYS A 209 -14.62 6.62 -3.86
CA LYS A 209 -14.30 6.52 -5.30
C LYS A 209 -13.24 5.45 -5.58
N TYR A 210 -12.17 5.41 -4.79
CA TYR A 210 -11.14 4.38 -4.95
C TYR A 210 -11.64 3.02 -4.55
N TYR A 211 -12.43 2.91 -3.48
CA TYR A 211 -13.05 1.66 -3.11
C TYR A 211 -13.96 1.13 -4.21
N GLU A 212 -14.88 1.92 -4.74
CA GLU A 212 -15.75 1.50 -5.84
C GLU A 212 -14.96 1.07 -7.10
N LYS A 213 -13.93 1.84 -7.45
CA LYS A 213 -13.11 1.54 -8.64
C LYS A 213 -12.30 0.26 -8.48
N TYR A 214 -11.80 -0.04 -7.28
CA TYR A 214 -10.84 -1.12 -7.06
C TYR A 214 -11.31 -2.20 -6.07
N HIS A 215 -12.59 -2.24 -5.69
CA HIS A 215 -13.11 -3.12 -4.62
C HIS A 215 -12.60 -4.58 -4.73
N SER A 216 -12.57 -5.16 -5.93
CA SER A 216 -12.09 -6.54 -6.16
C SER A 216 -10.59 -6.74 -5.88
N CYS A 217 -9.83 -5.66 -5.76
CA CYS A 217 -8.38 -5.66 -5.55
C CYS A 217 -7.98 -4.96 -4.24
N VAL A 218 -8.93 -4.50 -3.42
CA VAL A 218 -8.63 -3.92 -2.09
C VAL A 218 -8.09 -5.00 -1.19
N LEU A 219 -6.87 -4.79 -0.68
CA LEU A 219 -6.22 -5.66 0.29
C LEU A 219 -6.70 -5.34 1.70
N GLY A 220 -6.89 -4.06 1.97
CA GLY A 220 -7.41 -3.56 3.24
C GLY A 220 -7.51 -2.04 3.25
N ILE A 221 -8.14 -1.53 4.29
CA ILE A 221 -8.37 -0.09 4.50
C ILE A 221 -7.83 0.29 5.87
N ILE A 222 -7.09 1.39 5.91
CA ILE A 222 -6.63 2.05 7.14
C ILE A 222 -7.27 3.42 7.13
N SER A 223 -8.06 3.75 8.13
CA SER A 223 -8.85 4.97 8.12
C SER A 223 -8.81 5.67 9.48
N ASP A 224 -8.62 6.98 9.46
CA ASP A 224 -9.06 7.80 10.58
C ASP A 224 -10.57 7.65 10.80
N VAL A 225 -11.07 8.08 11.95
CA VAL A 225 -12.50 8.22 12.22
C VAL A 225 -13.01 9.55 11.68
N ASP A 226 -12.25 10.62 11.88
CA ASP A 226 -12.68 12.00 11.70
C ASP A 226 -11.97 12.62 10.50
N PHE A 227 -12.68 12.81 9.40
CA PHE A 227 -12.16 13.47 8.20
C PHE A 227 -13.29 14.11 7.38
N PRO A 228 -12.99 15.01 6.43
CA PRO A 228 -14.00 15.72 5.67
C PRO A 228 -14.91 14.82 4.84
N ARG A 229 -16.22 15.15 4.88
CA ARG A 229 -17.24 14.58 4.00
C ARG A 229 -18.09 15.70 3.43
N ASN A 230 -18.27 15.76 2.11
CA ASN A 230 -18.96 16.85 1.40
C ASN A 230 -18.39 18.23 1.75
N GLY A 231 -17.05 18.32 1.91
CA GLY A 231 -16.33 19.53 2.23
C GLY A 231 -16.52 20.06 3.67
N LYS A 232 -17.11 19.25 4.56
CA LYS A 232 -17.30 19.56 5.99
C LYS A 232 -16.64 18.50 6.85
N SER A 233 -16.12 18.89 8.02
CA SER A 233 -15.65 17.93 9.04
C SER A 233 -16.80 17.01 9.47
N ASP A 234 -16.52 15.71 9.51
CA ASP A 234 -17.47 14.67 9.91
C ASP A 234 -16.80 13.75 10.94
N ASN A 235 -17.22 13.82 12.19
CA ASN A 235 -16.64 13.08 13.32
C ASN A 235 -17.08 11.60 13.38
N GLY A 236 -17.36 10.99 12.27
CA GLY A 236 -17.78 9.60 12.15
C GLY A 236 -17.68 9.10 10.72
N ALA A 237 -17.01 9.87 9.87
CA ALA A 237 -16.84 9.53 8.45
C ALA A 237 -16.20 8.16 8.27
N GLY A 238 -15.17 7.82 9.07
CA GLY A 238 -14.47 6.54 9.03
C GLY A 238 -15.35 5.36 9.43
N ILE A 239 -16.18 5.51 10.46
CA ILE A 239 -17.16 4.48 10.87
C ILE A 239 -18.22 4.29 9.78
N SER A 240 -18.68 5.39 9.18
CA SER A 240 -19.64 5.35 8.07
C SER A 240 -19.04 4.63 6.84
N LEU A 241 -17.80 4.93 6.51
CA LEU A 241 -17.06 4.26 5.44
C LEU A 241 -16.90 2.76 5.72
N ALA A 242 -16.51 2.42 6.96
CA ALA A 242 -16.34 1.02 7.37
C ALA A 242 -17.64 0.23 7.26
N ARG A 243 -18.77 0.80 7.70
CA ARG A 243 -20.09 0.17 7.60
C ARG A 243 -20.44 -0.12 6.13
N MET A 244 -20.32 0.87 5.25
CA MET A 244 -20.63 0.71 3.84
C MET A 244 -19.74 -0.34 3.15
N VAL A 245 -18.46 -0.40 3.51
CA VAL A 245 -17.51 -1.41 3.01
C VAL A 245 -17.89 -2.79 3.52
N LYS A 246 -18.12 -2.93 4.82
CA LYS A 246 -18.44 -4.23 5.48
C LYS A 246 -19.78 -4.81 5.03
N GLU A 247 -20.76 -3.98 4.69
CA GLU A 247 -22.03 -4.43 4.10
C GLU A 247 -21.85 -5.11 2.74
N ARG A 248 -20.85 -4.68 1.95
CA ARG A 248 -20.54 -5.26 0.63
C ARG A 248 -19.55 -6.40 0.70
N GLU A 249 -18.48 -6.21 1.46
CA GLU A 249 -17.37 -7.15 1.60
C GLU A 249 -16.96 -7.28 3.08
N PRO A 250 -17.63 -8.16 3.86
CA PRO A 250 -17.40 -8.31 5.30
C PRO A 250 -15.96 -8.67 5.67
N ASP A 251 -15.26 -9.37 4.75
CA ASP A 251 -13.95 -9.97 5.02
C ASP A 251 -12.77 -9.02 4.74
N ILE A 252 -12.99 -7.82 4.16
CA ILE A 252 -11.90 -6.86 3.95
C ILE A 252 -11.36 -6.40 5.29
N PRO A 253 -10.04 -6.55 5.56
CA PRO A 253 -9.42 -5.99 6.75
C PRO A 253 -9.61 -4.48 6.79
N PHE A 254 -10.12 -3.99 7.91
CA PHE A 254 -10.38 -2.57 8.11
C PHE A 254 -9.84 -2.15 9.48
N LEU A 255 -8.89 -1.21 9.47
CA LEU A 255 -8.31 -0.61 10.66
C LEU A 255 -8.86 0.79 10.85
N ILE A 256 -9.44 1.04 12.00
CA ILE A 256 -9.82 2.39 12.45
C ILE A 256 -8.72 2.95 13.35
N GLN A 257 -8.40 4.20 13.14
CA GLN A 257 -7.49 4.97 13.97
C GLN A 257 -8.25 6.14 14.59
N THR A 258 -8.08 6.36 15.89
CA THR A 258 -8.79 7.40 16.61
C THR A 258 -7.97 7.91 17.79
N THR A 259 -8.21 9.15 18.20
CA THR A 259 -7.74 9.71 19.45
C THR A 259 -8.78 9.55 20.58
N VAL A 260 -9.98 9.09 20.25
CA VAL A 260 -11.16 9.05 21.16
C VAL A 260 -11.51 7.61 21.48
N GLU A 261 -11.45 7.23 22.77
CA GLU A 261 -11.72 5.86 23.23
C GLU A 261 -13.18 5.41 22.97
N GLU A 262 -14.13 6.34 22.97
CA GLU A 262 -15.53 6.03 22.70
C GLU A 262 -15.76 5.45 21.28
N ASN A 263 -14.93 5.81 20.32
CA ASN A 263 -15.00 5.25 18.97
C ASN A 263 -14.60 3.76 18.90
N VAL A 264 -13.95 3.25 19.94
CA VAL A 264 -13.55 1.84 20.05
C VAL A 264 -14.76 0.92 20.15
N GLU A 265 -15.85 1.34 20.83
CA GLU A 265 -17.07 0.54 20.91
C GLU A 265 -17.72 0.41 19.54
N ALA A 266 -17.86 1.51 18.81
CA ALA A 266 -18.40 1.49 17.44
C ALA A 266 -17.56 0.63 16.50
N ALA A 267 -16.24 0.60 16.67
CA ALA A 267 -15.35 -0.27 15.91
C ALA A 267 -15.57 -1.75 16.24
N LYS A 268 -15.76 -2.09 17.51
CA LYS A 268 -16.04 -3.48 17.96
C LYS A 268 -17.36 -4.01 17.40
N ASP A 269 -18.42 -3.19 17.40
CA ASP A 269 -19.72 -3.56 16.87
C ASP A 269 -19.68 -3.94 15.38
N LEU A 270 -18.77 -3.33 14.65
CA LEU A 270 -18.53 -3.62 13.22
C LEU A 270 -17.42 -4.67 12.99
N ASN A 271 -16.89 -5.27 14.07
CA ASN A 271 -15.77 -6.20 14.02
C ASN A 271 -14.55 -5.62 13.27
N LEU A 272 -14.20 -4.36 13.58
CA LEU A 272 -13.04 -3.67 13.04
C LEU A 272 -11.83 -3.79 13.97
N SER A 273 -10.64 -3.79 13.40
CA SER A 273 -9.43 -3.51 14.17
C SER A 273 -9.34 -2.02 14.50
N PHE A 274 -8.73 -1.67 15.62
CA PHE A 274 -8.55 -0.26 15.99
C PHE A 274 -7.18 -0.01 16.61
N LEU A 275 -6.69 1.23 16.46
CA LEU A 275 -5.48 1.75 17.10
C LEU A 275 -5.74 3.15 17.64
N LEU A 276 -5.19 3.43 18.81
CA LEU A 276 -5.20 4.78 19.39
C LEU A 276 -4.03 5.59 18.82
N LYS A 277 -4.31 6.77 18.24
CA LYS A 277 -3.31 7.66 17.62
C LYS A 277 -2.32 8.23 18.64
N ASP A 278 -2.73 8.39 19.90
CA ASP A 278 -1.90 8.91 20.98
C ASP A 278 -1.00 7.83 21.62
N SER A 279 -1.08 6.58 21.13
CA SER A 279 -0.26 5.49 21.63
C SER A 279 1.22 5.69 21.25
N PRO A 280 2.17 5.57 22.18
CA PRO A 280 3.60 5.62 21.85
C PRO A 280 4.06 4.45 20.96
N THR A 281 3.26 3.40 20.86
CA THR A 281 3.53 2.20 20.04
C THR A 281 2.78 2.21 18.70
N LEU A 282 2.09 3.31 18.35
CA LEU A 282 1.21 3.40 17.18
C LEU A 282 1.82 2.81 15.90
N LEU A 283 3.03 3.24 15.52
CA LEU A 283 3.67 2.76 14.28
C LEU A 283 4.08 1.29 14.37
N THR A 284 4.47 0.82 15.55
CA THR A 284 4.78 -0.60 15.79
C THR A 284 3.53 -1.46 15.66
N ASP A 285 2.43 -1.01 16.23
CA ASP A 285 1.16 -1.74 16.22
C ASP A 285 0.51 -1.69 14.83
N LEU A 286 0.67 -0.59 14.10
CA LEU A 286 0.31 -0.52 12.69
C LEU A 286 1.12 -1.53 11.85
N GLY A 287 2.42 -1.66 12.10
CA GLY A 287 3.27 -2.67 11.47
C GLY A 287 2.83 -4.11 11.77
N LYS A 288 2.42 -4.40 13.00
CA LYS A 288 1.83 -5.72 13.38
C LYS A 288 0.52 -5.96 12.63
N PHE A 289 -0.37 -4.95 12.61
CA PHE A 289 -1.63 -5.06 11.88
C PHE A 289 -1.42 -5.40 10.41
N LEU A 290 -0.48 -4.74 9.72
CA LEU A 290 -0.16 -5.05 8.33
C LEU A 290 0.28 -6.51 8.14
N LYS A 291 1.11 -7.03 9.02
CA LYS A 291 1.59 -8.42 8.95
C LYS A 291 0.48 -9.42 9.21
N GLU A 292 -0.37 -9.17 10.21
CA GLU A 292 -1.39 -10.10 10.66
C GLU A 292 -2.64 -10.09 9.78
N HIS A 293 -3.08 -8.91 9.33
CA HIS A 293 -4.36 -8.75 8.63
C HIS A 293 -4.22 -8.53 7.12
N PHE A 294 -3.10 -7.95 6.66
CA PHE A 294 -2.86 -7.82 5.21
C PHE A 294 -2.10 -9.02 4.64
N SER A 295 -1.98 -10.08 5.43
CA SER A 295 -1.38 -11.33 4.99
C SER A 295 0.08 -11.20 4.51
N PHE A 296 0.84 -10.26 5.08
CA PHE A 296 2.25 -10.06 4.75
C PHE A 296 3.17 -11.08 5.44
N GLY A 297 2.69 -11.78 6.44
CA GLY A 297 3.43 -12.82 7.13
C GLY A 297 3.07 -14.24 6.68
N ASP A 298 3.38 -15.22 7.55
CA ASP A 298 2.96 -16.60 7.41
C ASP A 298 1.44 -16.69 7.37
N PHE A 299 0.91 -17.69 6.65
CA PHE A 299 -0.49 -18.04 6.80
C PHE A 299 -0.67 -18.73 8.16
N VAL A 300 -1.41 -18.11 9.06
CA VAL A 300 -1.69 -18.65 10.39
C VAL A 300 -3.07 -19.30 10.37
N PHE A 301 -3.09 -20.63 10.48
CA PHE A 301 -4.34 -21.36 10.60
C PHE A 301 -4.91 -21.18 11.99
N ARG A 302 -6.15 -20.69 12.06
CA ARG A 302 -6.88 -20.45 13.30
C ARG A 302 -8.23 -21.15 13.27
N THR A 303 -8.75 -21.43 14.45
CA THR A 303 -10.18 -21.77 14.64
C THR A 303 -10.98 -20.47 14.78
N GLU A 304 -12.31 -20.59 14.82
CA GLU A 304 -13.20 -19.43 15.06
C GLU A 304 -12.98 -18.80 16.45
N ASP A 305 -12.56 -19.60 17.43
CA ASP A 305 -12.21 -19.18 18.78
C ASP A 305 -10.85 -18.47 18.85
N GLY A 306 -10.10 -18.41 17.73
CA GLY A 306 -8.80 -17.73 17.62
C GLY A 306 -7.59 -18.61 17.89
N ASP A 307 -7.76 -19.90 18.24
CA ASP A 307 -6.67 -20.84 18.51
C ASP A 307 -5.84 -21.11 17.26
N VAL A 308 -4.51 -21.00 17.39
CA VAL A 308 -3.57 -21.27 16.32
C VAL A 308 -3.33 -22.77 16.22
N VAL A 309 -3.70 -23.38 15.07
CA VAL A 309 -3.61 -24.81 14.81
C VAL A 309 -2.56 -25.18 13.77
N GLY A 310 -1.94 -24.22 13.12
CA GLY A 310 -0.87 -24.42 12.14
C GLY A 310 -0.35 -23.13 11.55
N LYS A 311 0.77 -23.22 10.80
CA LYS A 311 1.35 -22.08 10.05
C LYS A 311 1.94 -22.56 8.73
N ALA A 312 1.88 -21.72 7.69
CA ALA A 312 2.50 -21.98 6.41
C ALA A 312 3.21 -20.73 5.89
N ARG A 313 4.50 -20.83 5.58
CA ARG A 313 5.33 -19.75 5.03
C ARG A 313 5.27 -19.67 3.51
N ASN A 314 5.02 -20.78 2.86
CA ASN A 314 5.04 -20.92 1.40
C ASN A 314 3.98 -21.93 0.92
N LEU A 315 3.85 -22.08 -0.40
CA LEU A 315 2.84 -22.96 -1.01
C LEU A 315 3.02 -24.45 -0.65
N TYR A 316 4.26 -24.89 -0.44
CA TYR A 316 4.51 -26.29 -0.04
C TYR A 316 4.04 -26.54 1.39
N GLU A 317 4.35 -25.65 2.30
CA GLU A 317 3.88 -25.73 3.68
C GLU A 317 2.35 -25.58 3.74
N LEU A 318 1.76 -24.67 2.92
CA LEU A 318 0.30 -24.52 2.81
C LEU A 318 -0.37 -25.86 2.41
N GLU A 319 0.16 -26.53 1.37
CA GLU A 319 -0.33 -27.85 0.93
C GLU A 319 -0.22 -28.89 2.06
N THR A 320 0.91 -28.89 2.76
CA THR A 320 1.17 -29.87 3.84
C THR A 320 0.28 -29.64 5.05
N GLU A 321 0.10 -28.39 5.46
CA GLU A 321 -0.74 -28.05 6.61
C GLU A 321 -2.24 -28.25 6.33
N LEU A 322 -2.72 -27.93 5.12
CA LEU A 322 -4.10 -28.21 4.72
C LEU A 322 -4.50 -29.69 4.91
N ALA A 323 -3.55 -30.61 4.83
CA ALA A 323 -3.80 -32.03 5.05
C ALA A 323 -3.95 -32.43 6.54
N LYS A 324 -3.45 -31.59 7.47
CA LYS A 324 -3.33 -31.91 8.90
C LYS A 324 -4.28 -31.15 9.81
N ILE A 325 -4.56 -29.88 9.47
CA ILE A 325 -5.33 -28.97 10.32
C ILE A 325 -6.78 -29.46 10.51
N PRO A 326 -7.44 -29.10 11.62
CA PRO A 326 -8.84 -29.43 11.85
C PRO A 326 -9.78 -28.84 10.78
N ASP A 327 -10.88 -29.53 10.49
CA ASP A 327 -11.91 -29.09 9.54
C ASP A 327 -12.51 -27.74 9.91
N ALA A 328 -12.67 -27.43 11.21
CA ALA A 328 -13.13 -26.16 11.70
C ALA A 328 -12.25 -24.99 11.22
N SER A 329 -10.93 -25.18 11.19
CA SER A 329 -10.00 -24.17 10.68
C SER A 329 -10.15 -23.95 9.17
N ILE A 330 -10.34 -25.02 8.39
CA ILE A 330 -10.59 -24.91 6.95
C ILE A 330 -11.85 -24.11 6.68
N LEU A 331 -12.94 -24.42 7.38
CA LEU A 331 -14.21 -23.69 7.27
C LEU A 331 -14.05 -22.21 7.60
N TYR A 332 -13.39 -21.93 8.72
CA TYR A 332 -13.14 -20.57 9.17
C TYR A 332 -12.43 -19.73 8.11
N HIS A 333 -11.35 -20.27 7.53
CA HIS A 333 -10.56 -19.57 6.54
C HIS A 333 -11.19 -19.52 5.15
N ALA A 334 -11.81 -20.62 4.71
CA ALA A 334 -12.47 -20.69 3.42
C ALA A 334 -13.70 -19.78 3.34
N GLY A 335 -14.50 -19.72 4.42
CA GLY A 335 -15.68 -18.86 4.50
C GLY A 335 -15.35 -17.36 4.45
N ARG A 336 -14.12 -16.98 4.80
CA ARG A 336 -13.65 -15.57 4.88
C ARG A 336 -12.65 -15.20 3.78
N ASN A 337 -12.49 -16.01 2.75
CA ASN A 337 -11.54 -15.80 1.64
C ASN A 337 -10.07 -15.62 2.06
N HIS A 338 -9.68 -16.05 3.27
CA HIS A 338 -8.33 -15.83 3.80
C HIS A 338 -7.25 -16.44 2.92
N PHE A 339 -7.49 -17.64 2.34
CA PHE A 339 -6.54 -18.29 1.42
C PHE A 339 -6.28 -17.42 0.19
N SER A 340 -7.33 -16.93 -0.45
CA SER A 340 -7.20 -16.09 -1.65
C SER A 340 -6.54 -14.75 -1.33
N ASN A 341 -6.83 -14.14 -0.17
CA ASN A 341 -6.21 -12.89 0.25
C ASN A 341 -4.70 -13.06 0.51
N TRP A 342 -4.31 -14.14 1.21
CA TRP A 342 -2.91 -14.44 1.46
C TRP A 342 -2.13 -14.72 0.17
N LEU A 343 -2.73 -15.46 -0.75
CA LEU A 343 -2.15 -15.73 -2.07
C LEU A 343 -1.98 -14.45 -2.90
N LYS A 344 -2.97 -13.54 -2.86
CA LYS A 344 -2.88 -12.25 -3.53
C LYS A 344 -1.76 -11.38 -2.95
N ALA A 345 -1.63 -11.31 -1.63
CA ALA A 345 -0.55 -10.58 -0.97
C ALA A 345 0.84 -11.13 -1.37
N ARG A 346 0.92 -12.40 -1.73
CA ARG A 346 2.12 -13.08 -2.25
C ARG A 346 2.27 -13.05 -3.76
N THR A 347 1.44 -12.28 -4.44
CA THR A 347 1.46 -12.20 -5.93
C THR A 347 1.13 -13.51 -6.65
N GLU A 348 0.50 -14.47 -5.96
CA GLU A 348 0.02 -15.72 -6.54
C GLU A 348 -1.41 -15.54 -7.08
N PHE A 349 -1.59 -14.49 -7.92
CA PHE A 349 -2.91 -14.00 -8.38
C PHE A 349 -3.74 -15.06 -9.06
N TRP A 350 -3.09 -15.92 -9.83
CA TRP A 350 -3.76 -16.98 -10.56
C TRP A 350 -4.45 -17.98 -9.62
N LEU A 351 -3.70 -18.52 -8.65
CA LEU A 351 -4.26 -19.44 -7.66
C LEU A 351 -5.29 -18.74 -6.76
N ALA A 352 -5.00 -17.50 -6.36
CA ALA A 352 -5.93 -16.70 -5.58
C ALA A 352 -7.28 -16.51 -6.27
N ASN A 353 -7.26 -16.20 -7.56
CA ASN A 353 -8.49 -16.03 -8.34
C ASN A 353 -9.21 -17.36 -8.58
N ALA A 354 -8.49 -18.47 -8.69
CA ALA A 354 -9.09 -19.80 -8.81
C ALA A 354 -9.83 -20.23 -7.54
N LEU A 355 -9.34 -19.82 -6.36
CA LEU A 355 -9.94 -20.19 -5.07
C LEU A 355 -11.08 -19.23 -4.64
N ARG A 356 -10.95 -17.93 -4.89
CA ARG A 356 -11.89 -16.89 -4.41
C ARG A 356 -13.37 -17.07 -4.82
N PRO A 357 -13.72 -17.51 -6.04
CA PRO A 357 -15.12 -17.61 -6.45
C PRO A 357 -15.88 -18.77 -5.84
N LYS A 358 -15.19 -19.71 -5.20
CA LYS A 358 -15.81 -20.91 -4.68
C LYS A 358 -16.40 -20.64 -3.30
N LYS A 359 -17.73 -20.78 -3.19
CA LYS A 359 -18.41 -20.76 -1.91
C LYS A 359 -18.32 -22.14 -1.26
N ILE A 360 -18.38 -22.19 0.08
CA ILE A 360 -18.41 -23.47 0.81
C ILE A 360 -19.58 -24.33 0.32
N THR A 361 -20.70 -23.70 -0.04
CA THR A 361 -21.90 -24.34 -0.60
C THR A 361 -21.70 -24.99 -1.97
N ASP A 362 -20.61 -24.72 -2.66
CA ASP A 362 -20.29 -25.33 -3.96
C ASP A 362 -19.70 -26.75 -3.80
N PHE A 363 -19.46 -27.21 -2.56
CA PHE A 363 -18.89 -28.51 -2.24
C PHE A 363 -19.89 -29.39 -1.50
N GLN A 364 -19.89 -30.69 -1.82
CA GLN A 364 -20.79 -31.66 -1.21
C GLN A 364 -20.40 -32.02 0.24
N SER A 365 -19.12 -31.85 0.57
CA SER A 365 -18.58 -32.11 1.91
C SER A 365 -17.31 -31.31 2.20
N LEU A 366 -17.01 -31.18 3.48
CA LEU A 366 -15.73 -30.60 3.94
C LEU A 366 -14.51 -31.36 3.45
N LYS A 367 -14.63 -32.66 3.32
CA LYS A 367 -13.57 -33.53 2.78
C LYS A 367 -13.28 -33.14 1.33
N GLU A 368 -14.32 -32.95 0.53
CA GLU A 368 -14.17 -32.50 -0.87
C GLU A 368 -13.54 -31.12 -0.95
N LEU A 369 -13.99 -30.15 -0.13
CA LEU A 369 -13.38 -28.82 -0.05
C LEU A 369 -11.88 -28.91 0.25
N ARG A 370 -11.49 -29.69 1.27
CA ARG A 370 -10.09 -29.92 1.65
C ARG A 370 -9.29 -30.51 0.49
N GLU A 371 -9.77 -31.59 -0.11
CA GLU A 371 -9.12 -32.26 -1.23
C GLU A 371 -8.92 -31.31 -2.41
N LYS A 372 -9.93 -30.51 -2.75
CA LYS A 372 -9.85 -29.51 -3.83
C LYS A 372 -8.92 -28.36 -3.53
N LEU A 373 -8.82 -27.90 -2.29
CA LEU A 373 -7.83 -26.90 -1.89
C LEU A 373 -6.41 -27.46 -2.04
N ILE A 374 -6.15 -28.66 -1.55
CA ILE A 374 -4.85 -29.31 -1.67
C ILE A 374 -4.47 -29.56 -3.13
N GLU A 375 -5.40 -30.10 -3.93
CA GLU A 375 -5.21 -30.33 -5.37
C GLU A 375 -4.85 -29.02 -6.09
N ALA A 376 -5.62 -27.96 -5.88
CA ALA A 376 -5.37 -26.66 -6.53
C ALA A 376 -4.00 -26.08 -6.19
N VAL A 377 -3.60 -26.12 -4.91
CA VAL A 377 -2.28 -25.64 -4.47
C VAL A 377 -1.15 -26.50 -5.05
N ARG A 378 -1.29 -27.81 -5.02
CA ARG A 378 -0.32 -28.78 -5.57
C ARG A 378 -0.13 -28.59 -7.07
N ASP A 379 -1.21 -28.58 -7.83
CA ASP A 379 -1.17 -28.46 -9.28
C ASP A 379 -0.57 -27.14 -9.72
N TYR A 380 -0.94 -26.07 -9.04
CA TYR A 380 -0.35 -24.77 -9.29
C TYR A 380 1.15 -24.76 -9.01
N ARG A 381 1.59 -25.31 -7.88
CA ARG A 381 3.01 -25.40 -7.52
C ARG A 381 3.82 -26.23 -8.53
N ILE A 382 3.28 -27.37 -8.97
CA ILE A 382 3.92 -28.22 -9.98
C ILE A 382 3.99 -27.52 -11.34
N SER A 383 2.89 -26.89 -11.78
CA SER A 383 2.83 -26.18 -13.04
C SER A 383 3.79 -24.97 -13.06
N ARG A 384 3.91 -24.29 -11.94
CA ARG A 384 4.86 -23.20 -11.74
C ARG A 384 6.32 -23.68 -11.83
N GLN A 385 6.67 -24.81 -11.23
CA GLN A 385 8.00 -25.41 -11.32
C GLN A 385 8.36 -25.81 -12.75
N ARG A 386 7.39 -26.28 -13.53
CA ARG A 386 7.58 -26.65 -14.94
C ARG A 386 7.62 -25.46 -15.90
N GLY A 387 7.48 -24.23 -15.40
CA GLY A 387 7.46 -23.02 -16.23
C GLY A 387 6.19 -22.85 -17.09
N VAL A 388 5.15 -23.62 -16.83
CA VAL A 388 3.88 -23.59 -17.60
C VAL A 388 3.08 -22.32 -17.30
N ILE A 389 3.29 -21.70 -16.14
CA ILE A 389 2.61 -20.46 -15.71
C ILE A 389 3.64 -19.35 -15.73
N SER A 390 3.76 -18.67 -16.86
CA SER A 390 4.65 -17.51 -17.04
C SER A 390 3.91 -16.19 -17.23
N ASP A 391 2.61 -16.23 -17.58
CA ASP A 391 1.83 -15.04 -17.90
C ASP A 391 0.88 -14.66 -16.78
N PHE A 392 1.02 -13.41 -16.33
CA PHE A 392 0.21 -12.78 -15.30
C PHE A 392 -0.88 -11.89 -15.89
N ASP A 393 -1.25 -12.06 -17.15
CA ASP A 393 -2.29 -11.26 -17.78
C ASP A 393 -3.67 -11.66 -17.25
N LYS A 394 -4.36 -10.71 -16.62
CA LYS A 394 -5.72 -10.88 -16.10
C LYS A 394 -6.73 -11.23 -17.20
N ASN A 395 -6.46 -10.85 -18.45
CA ASN A 395 -7.34 -11.07 -19.59
C ASN A 395 -7.18 -12.46 -20.21
N THR A 396 -6.08 -13.17 -19.97
CA THR A 396 -5.90 -14.58 -20.36
C THR A 396 -6.63 -15.53 -19.43
N PHE A 397 -7.28 -14.99 -18.40
CA PHE A 397 -7.94 -15.72 -17.34
C PHE A 397 -9.37 -16.07 -17.69
N ASN A 398 -9.59 -17.05 -18.55
CA ASN A 398 -10.92 -17.60 -18.77
C ASN A 398 -11.13 -18.82 -17.87
N LYS A 399 -12.09 -18.75 -16.94
CA LYS A 399 -12.43 -19.77 -15.94
C LYS A 399 -12.54 -21.19 -16.53
N SER A 400 -12.95 -21.31 -17.78
CA SER A 400 -13.13 -22.59 -18.50
C SER A 400 -11.81 -23.23 -18.95
N SER A 401 -10.74 -22.45 -19.14
CA SER A 401 -9.48 -22.97 -19.68
C SER A 401 -8.58 -23.63 -18.66
N PHE A 402 -8.73 -23.29 -17.38
CA PHE A 402 -7.91 -23.89 -16.30
C PHE A 402 -8.28 -25.34 -16.04
N PHE A 403 -9.54 -25.62 -15.81
CA PHE A 403 -10.02 -26.98 -15.57
C PHE A 403 -9.93 -27.88 -16.82
N ALA A 404 -10.05 -27.30 -18.01
CA ALA A 404 -9.84 -28.03 -19.26
C ALA A 404 -8.37 -28.42 -19.49
N ARG A 405 -7.40 -27.61 -19.04
CA ARG A 405 -5.96 -27.94 -19.18
C ARG A 405 -5.44 -28.90 -18.12
N ILE A 406 -6.03 -28.91 -16.93
CA ILE A 406 -5.68 -29.87 -15.87
C ILE A 406 -6.42 -31.22 -16.05
N GLY A 407 -7.65 -31.20 -16.61
CA GLY A 407 -8.43 -32.40 -16.91
C GLY A 407 -8.10 -33.10 -18.25
N GLY A 408 -7.23 -32.50 -19.09
CA GLY A 408 -6.87 -33.02 -20.40
C GLY A 408 -5.59 -33.86 -20.46
N GLY A 409 -5.08 -34.31 -19.33
CA GLY A 409 -3.94 -35.23 -19.24
C GLY A 409 -4.37 -36.69 -19.09
N SER A 410 -5.20 -37.20 -20.00
CA SER A 410 -5.40 -38.62 -20.22
C SER A 410 -5.13 -38.93 -21.68
N ILE A 411 -4.12 -39.71 -21.86
CA ILE A 411 -3.55 -40.51 -22.96
C ILE A 411 -2.21 -39.97 -23.42
#